data_210f2c6c82dbfcda4248183149b675c5
#
_entry.id   210f2c6c82dbfcda4248183149b675c5
#
_cell.length_a   1.000
_cell.length_b   1.000
_cell.length_c   1.000
_cell.angle_alpha   90.00
_cell.angle_beta   90.00
_cell.angle_gamma   90.00
#
_symmetry.space_group_name_H-M   'P 1'
#
loop_
_entity.id
_entity.type
_entity.pdbx_description
1 polymer ?
#
loop_
_entity_poly.entity_id
_entity_poly.type
_entity_poly.pdbx_seq_one_letter_code
_entity_poly.pdbx_strand_id
1 'polypeptide(L)'
;MALPRGHVREMTPLITKKATYQKKSAASKDGTTIGFRQLGHGPGVVILHGGALASQHYMKLGAALAEEFTVYIPDRRGRGMSGPYGPHYSIECEDEDLDAIVTDTGAQYVFGEADGGLFALHGSLAVPAIRKVAVFEPVIFVGQPGLDDFKEVISHSDLRLAGGDIATVMAGLTKGARDYRGQSLAAPYRLLEWALAQPAFCKLLLWVDARLVRGDNVALRDLIPALKPELDLVQATEGTIDHYKNMTAEILLMCGAEAPPLFAGTLDALEKVLPRATRIELPGVNHGAAQDQGGRPAVIADQLRWFLQ
;
A
#
# COMPACT_ATOMS: atom_id res chain seq x y z
N MET A 1 -29.84 -5.16 -7.15
CA MET A 1 -30.33 -3.94 -6.46
C MET A 1 -29.47 -2.80 -6.95
N ALA A 2 -30.02 -1.79 -7.64
CA ALA A 2 -29.23 -0.75 -8.30
C ALA A 2 -28.58 0.18 -7.25
N LEU A 3 -27.28 0.45 -7.39
CA LEU A 3 -26.51 1.38 -6.56
C LEU A 3 -27.13 2.79 -6.65
N PRO A 4 -27.27 3.54 -5.54
CA PRO A 4 -27.69 4.93 -5.59
C PRO A 4 -26.60 5.77 -6.27
N ARG A 5 -27.00 6.52 -7.30
CA ARG A 5 -26.13 7.51 -7.96
C ARG A 5 -25.71 8.55 -6.93
N GLY A 6 -24.40 8.54 -6.59
CA GLY A 6 -23.83 9.40 -5.59
C GLY A 6 -24.06 10.88 -5.90
N HIS A 7 -24.60 11.61 -4.95
CA HIS A 7 -24.54 13.07 -4.91
C HIS A 7 -23.06 13.47 -4.78
N VAL A 8 -22.54 14.12 -5.79
CA VAL A 8 -21.26 14.84 -5.70
C VAL A 8 -21.49 15.99 -4.71
N ARG A 9 -21.10 15.81 -3.47
CA ARG A 9 -20.99 16.94 -2.53
C ARG A 9 -19.89 17.86 -3.04
N GLU A 10 -20.22 19.15 -3.23
CA GLU A 10 -19.23 20.17 -3.52
C GLU A 10 -18.12 20.12 -2.47
N MET A 11 -16.89 19.94 -2.94
CA MET A 11 -15.69 19.88 -2.11
C MET A 11 -15.44 21.27 -1.52
N THR A 12 -15.79 21.44 -0.26
CA THR A 12 -15.23 22.54 0.55
C THR A 12 -13.71 22.31 0.63
N PRO A 13 -12.84 23.28 0.34
CA PRO A 13 -11.42 23.10 0.46
C PRO A 13 -11.08 22.85 1.93
N LEU A 14 -10.70 21.61 2.25
CA LEU A 14 -10.12 21.25 3.53
C LEU A 14 -8.81 22.02 3.67
N ILE A 15 -8.83 23.10 4.46
CA ILE A 15 -7.62 23.71 5.03
C ILE A 15 -7.01 22.59 5.89
N THR A 16 -5.96 21.96 5.38
CA THR A 16 -5.30 20.82 6.01
C THR A 16 -4.58 21.26 7.29
N LYS A 17 -5.29 21.29 8.42
CA LYS A 17 -4.64 21.14 9.72
C LYS A 17 -3.86 19.82 9.63
N LYS A 18 -2.55 19.90 9.91
CA LYS A 18 -1.72 18.68 9.99
C LYS A 18 -2.42 17.71 10.96
N ALA A 19 -2.80 16.54 10.47
CA ALA A 19 -3.51 15.56 11.29
C ALA A 19 -2.64 15.24 12.50
N THR A 20 -3.19 15.42 13.71
CA THR A 20 -2.52 15.03 14.94
C THR A 20 -2.68 13.54 15.13
N TYR A 21 -1.60 12.86 15.46
CA TYR A 21 -1.59 11.43 15.75
C TYR A 21 -0.82 11.14 17.03
N GLN A 22 -1.10 10.00 17.63
CA GLN A 22 -0.32 9.44 18.72
C GLN A 22 0.63 8.38 18.15
N LYS A 23 1.86 8.34 18.66
CA LYS A 23 2.79 7.25 18.38
C LYS A 23 2.54 6.10 19.35
N LYS A 24 2.37 4.93 18.80
CA LYS A 24 2.15 3.68 19.53
C LYS A 24 3.03 2.59 18.93
N SER A 25 3.12 1.47 19.61
CA SER A 25 3.80 0.28 19.11
C SER A 25 3.20 -0.97 19.71
N ALA A 26 3.26 -2.07 18.95
CA ALA A 26 3.00 -3.43 19.40
C ALA A 26 4.29 -4.26 19.29
N ALA A 27 4.43 -5.31 20.06
CA ALA A 27 5.54 -6.26 19.96
C ALA A 27 5.09 -7.48 19.14
N SER A 28 5.75 -7.70 18.00
CA SER A 28 5.56 -8.90 17.19
C SER A 28 6.01 -10.14 17.95
N LYS A 29 5.62 -11.31 17.48
CA LYS A 29 5.91 -12.60 18.15
C LYS A 29 7.40 -12.89 18.27
N ASP A 30 8.21 -12.42 17.33
CA ASP A 30 9.68 -12.53 17.37
C ASP A 30 10.35 -11.45 18.25
N GLY A 31 9.57 -10.59 18.92
CA GLY A 31 10.03 -9.47 19.72
C GLY A 31 10.31 -8.19 18.93
N THR A 32 10.11 -8.17 17.61
CA THR A 32 10.27 -6.97 16.81
C THR A 32 9.21 -5.95 17.19
N THR A 33 9.62 -4.71 17.44
CA THR A 33 8.69 -3.60 17.69
C THR A 33 8.07 -3.15 16.37
N ILE A 34 6.74 -3.07 16.31
CA ILE A 34 6.00 -2.50 15.18
C ILE A 34 5.39 -1.18 15.62
N GLY A 35 5.99 -0.07 15.15
CA GLY A 35 5.55 1.27 15.45
C GLY A 35 4.42 1.72 14.50
N PHE A 36 3.42 2.42 15.04
CA PHE A 36 2.30 2.91 14.25
C PHE A 36 1.80 4.28 14.71
N ARG A 37 1.15 4.97 13.79
CA ARG A 37 0.43 6.23 14.04
C ARG A 37 -1.02 5.92 14.30
N GLN A 38 -1.55 6.41 15.42
CA GLN A 38 -2.95 6.26 15.79
C GLN A 38 -3.68 7.60 15.66
N LEU A 39 -4.83 7.59 14.97
CA LEU A 39 -5.72 8.74 14.78
C LEU A 39 -7.16 8.36 15.11
N GLY A 40 -7.98 9.33 15.49
CA GLY A 40 -9.42 9.17 15.58
C GLY A 40 -9.92 8.36 16.78
N HIS A 41 -11.16 7.90 16.67
CA HIS A 41 -11.88 7.13 17.67
C HIS A 41 -12.96 6.26 16.98
N GLY A 42 -13.46 5.23 17.66
CA GLY A 42 -14.43 4.28 17.12
C GLY A 42 -13.81 2.91 16.78
N PRO A 43 -14.46 2.09 15.95
CA PRO A 43 -13.96 0.79 15.55
C PRO A 43 -12.56 0.90 14.90
N GLY A 44 -11.71 -0.09 15.18
CA GLY A 44 -10.32 -0.08 14.73
C GLY A 44 -10.13 -0.52 13.28
N VAL A 45 -9.36 0.25 12.50
CA VAL A 45 -8.90 -0.10 11.15
C VAL A 45 -7.39 0.05 11.02
N VAL A 46 -6.71 -0.99 10.55
CA VAL A 46 -5.28 -0.98 10.22
C VAL A 46 -5.10 -0.64 8.74
N ILE A 47 -4.20 0.29 8.42
CA ILE A 47 -3.84 0.66 7.04
C ILE A 47 -2.43 0.15 6.75
N LEU A 48 -2.29 -0.83 5.87
CA LEU A 48 -1.02 -1.37 5.41
C LEU A 48 -0.59 -0.68 4.12
N HIS A 49 0.54 0.01 4.19
CA HIS A 49 1.10 0.76 3.07
C HIS A 49 1.74 -0.15 2.01
N GLY A 50 1.85 0.33 0.78
CA GLY A 50 2.54 -0.32 -0.31
C GLY A 50 4.06 -0.24 -0.25
N GLY A 51 4.73 -0.84 -1.23
CA GLY A 51 6.18 -0.91 -1.36
C GLY A 51 6.86 0.45 -1.43
N ALA A 52 8.05 0.54 -0.85
CA ALA A 52 8.82 1.78 -0.73
C ALA A 52 8.05 2.96 -0.08
N LEU A 53 7.01 2.67 0.69
CA LEU A 53 6.21 3.65 1.42
C LEU A 53 6.33 3.42 2.94
N ALA A 54 5.75 4.32 3.72
CA ALA A 54 5.66 4.28 5.17
C ALA A 54 4.35 4.94 5.62
N SER A 55 4.01 4.85 6.89
CA SER A 55 2.78 5.41 7.47
C SER A 55 2.53 6.88 7.11
N GLN A 56 3.61 7.66 6.92
CA GLN A 56 3.55 9.09 6.58
C GLN A 56 2.83 9.40 5.26
N HIS A 57 2.70 8.43 4.36
CA HIS A 57 2.11 8.60 3.05
C HIS A 57 0.58 8.41 3.04
N TYR A 58 -0.01 8.01 4.17
CA TYR A 58 -1.45 7.71 4.30
C TYR A 58 -2.14 8.59 5.36
N MET A 59 -1.51 9.71 5.74
CA MET A 59 -2.05 10.58 6.79
C MET A 59 -3.36 11.26 6.41
N LYS A 60 -3.57 11.60 5.12
CA LYS A 60 -4.83 12.18 4.65
C LYS A 60 -5.95 11.13 4.64
N LEU A 61 -5.65 9.89 4.24
CA LEU A 61 -6.60 8.78 4.33
C LEU A 61 -6.96 8.53 5.80
N GLY A 62 -5.95 8.43 6.67
CA GLY A 62 -6.16 8.27 8.10
C GLY A 62 -7.01 9.38 8.70
N ALA A 63 -6.72 10.64 8.37
CA ALA A 63 -7.49 11.79 8.85
C ALA A 63 -8.94 11.78 8.34
N ALA A 64 -9.16 11.35 7.09
CA ALA A 64 -10.50 11.23 6.52
C ALA A 64 -11.35 10.17 7.22
N LEU A 65 -10.74 9.09 7.71
CA LEU A 65 -11.45 8.02 8.43
C LEU A 65 -11.58 8.29 9.94
N ALA A 66 -10.75 9.17 10.50
CA ALA A 66 -10.62 9.40 11.94
C ALA A 66 -11.88 9.98 12.63
N GLU A 67 -12.85 10.47 11.86
CA GLU A 67 -14.12 10.94 12.41
C GLU A 67 -15.02 9.77 12.87
N GLU A 68 -14.87 8.59 12.30
CA GLU A 68 -15.74 7.43 12.54
C GLU A 68 -14.95 6.20 13.03
N PHE A 69 -13.64 6.17 12.81
CA PHE A 69 -12.78 5.02 13.09
C PHE A 69 -11.55 5.40 13.91
N THR A 70 -11.06 4.47 14.70
CA THR A 70 -9.68 4.53 15.20
C THR A 70 -8.76 3.94 14.14
N VAL A 71 -7.91 4.77 13.56
CA VAL A 71 -7.04 4.39 12.44
C VAL A 71 -5.64 4.12 12.95
N TYR A 72 -5.10 2.96 12.62
CA TYR A 72 -3.74 2.53 12.94
C TYR A 72 -2.94 2.41 11.63
N ILE A 73 -1.90 3.22 11.47
CA ILE A 73 -1.05 3.21 10.27
C ILE A 73 0.35 2.80 10.70
N PRO A 74 0.72 1.51 10.63
CA PRO A 74 2.06 1.06 10.96
C PRO A 74 3.08 1.53 9.93
N ASP A 75 4.32 1.73 10.39
CA ASP A 75 5.48 1.52 9.54
C ASP A 75 5.74 0.02 9.55
N ARG A 76 5.67 -0.66 8.40
CA ARG A 76 5.99 -2.09 8.34
C ARG A 76 7.45 -2.30 8.73
N ARG A 77 7.81 -3.50 9.20
CA ARG A 77 9.19 -3.77 9.66
C ARG A 77 10.25 -3.33 8.63
N GLY A 78 11.45 -3.06 9.07
CA GLY A 78 12.55 -2.59 8.23
C GLY A 78 12.57 -1.09 7.98
N ARG A 79 11.62 -0.30 8.51
CA ARG A 79 11.57 1.16 8.30
C ARG A 79 10.90 1.93 9.43
N GLY A 80 11.18 3.24 9.47
CA GLY A 80 10.48 4.20 10.32
C GLY A 80 10.55 3.89 11.80
N MET A 81 9.39 3.81 12.43
CA MET A 81 9.25 3.54 13.86
C MET A 81 9.34 2.05 14.20
N SER A 82 9.42 1.17 13.21
CA SER A 82 9.48 -0.27 13.41
C SER A 82 10.90 -0.80 13.42
N GLY A 83 11.07 -1.98 14.04
CA GLY A 83 12.33 -2.70 14.10
C GLY A 83 12.77 -3.25 12.73
N PRO A 84 13.98 -3.84 12.65
CA PRO A 84 14.55 -4.35 11.41
C PRO A 84 13.81 -5.59 10.90
N TYR A 85 14.07 -5.97 9.64
CA TYR A 85 13.50 -7.20 9.04
C TYR A 85 13.85 -8.48 9.81
N GLY A 86 15.04 -8.52 10.43
CA GLY A 86 15.58 -9.75 11.03
C GLY A 86 16.13 -10.73 9.97
N PRO A 87 16.80 -11.81 10.43
CA PRO A 87 17.49 -12.74 9.53
C PRO A 87 16.56 -13.73 8.79
N HIS A 88 15.32 -13.88 9.25
CA HIS A 88 14.33 -14.84 8.73
C HIS A 88 13.05 -14.15 8.29
N TYR A 89 13.17 -12.98 7.65
CA TYR A 89 12.02 -12.24 7.17
C TYR A 89 11.24 -13.04 6.13
N SER A 90 9.96 -13.23 6.40
CA SER A 90 9.04 -14.01 5.59
C SER A 90 7.63 -13.43 5.64
N ILE A 91 6.69 -14.00 4.88
CA ILE A 91 5.29 -13.58 4.89
C ILE A 91 4.65 -13.80 6.27
N GLU A 92 5.04 -14.84 6.98
CA GLU A 92 4.57 -15.12 8.33
C GLU A 92 5.00 -14.02 9.32
N CYS A 93 6.14 -13.37 9.09
CA CYS A 93 6.53 -12.20 9.90
C CYS A 93 5.57 -11.02 9.71
N GLU A 94 5.07 -10.78 8.49
CA GLU A 94 4.05 -9.74 8.25
C GLU A 94 2.70 -10.11 8.88
N ASP A 95 2.34 -11.40 8.88
CA ASP A 95 1.14 -11.89 9.56
C ASP A 95 1.25 -11.70 11.08
N GLU A 96 2.40 -12.05 11.67
CA GLU A 96 2.67 -11.88 13.09
C GLU A 96 2.71 -10.41 13.51
N ASP A 97 3.18 -9.53 12.64
CA ASP A 97 3.15 -8.07 12.86
C ASP A 97 1.71 -7.54 12.86
N LEU A 98 0.90 -7.99 11.92
CA LEU A 98 -0.51 -7.61 11.86
C LEU A 98 -1.28 -8.16 13.06
N ASP A 99 -1.04 -9.41 13.44
CA ASP A 99 -1.64 -10.03 14.63
C ASP A 99 -1.29 -9.26 15.91
N ALA A 100 -0.04 -8.85 16.07
CA ALA A 100 0.40 -8.04 17.21
C ALA A 100 -0.36 -6.71 17.31
N ILE A 101 -0.54 -6.00 16.18
CA ILE A 101 -1.31 -4.76 16.15
C ILE A 101 -2.78 -5.03 16.47
N VAL A 102 -3.39 -6.05 15.86
CA VAL A 102 -4.79 -6.42 16.06
C VAL A 102 -5.04 -6.82 17.52
N THR A 103 -4.15 -7.62 18.10
CA THR A 103 -4.25 -8.06 19.50
C THR A 103 -4.13 -6.89 20.48
N ASP A 104 -3.18 -5.97 20.27
CA ASP A 104 -2.94 -4.81 21.15
C ASP A 104 -4.07 -3.78 21.05
N THR A 105 -4.67 -3.61 19.87
CA THR A 105 -5.61 -2.51 19.59
C THR A 105 -7.08 -2.94 19.54
N GLY A 106 -7.37 -4.22 19.37
CA GLY A 106 -8.71 -4.74 19.12
C GLY A 106 -9.24 -4.38 17.72
N ALA A 107 -8.41 -3.98 16.78
CA ALA A 107 -8.81 -3.66 15.41
C ALA A 107 -9.40 -4.91 14.73
N GLN A 108 -10.48 -4.71 13.95
CA GLN A 108 -11.15 -5.80 13.24
C GLN A 108 -11.20 -5.56 11.72
N TYR A 109 -10.71 -4.43 11.27
CA TYR A 109 -10.73 -4.03 9.88
C TYR A 109 -9.31 -3.75 9.38
N VAL A 110 -9.04 -4.14 8.14
CA VAL A 110 -7.75 -3.91 7.49
C VAL A 110 -7.96 -3.34 6.10
N PHE A 111 -7.17 -2.35 5.74
CA PHE A 111 -7.03 -1.86 4.38
C PHE A 111 -5.58 -2.01 3.93
N GLY A 112 -5.36 -2.46 2.68
CA GLY A 112 -4.03 -2.55 2.09
C GLY A 112 -3.99 -2.06 0.64
N GLU A 113 -2.92 -1.34 0.28
CA GLU A 113 -2.64 -0.87 -1.09
C GLU A 113 -1.41 -1.59 -1.64
N ALA A 114 -1.44 -1.97 -2.91
CA ALA A 114 -0.35 -2.66 -3.61
C ALA A 114 0.09 -3.95 -2.86
N ASP A 115 1.38 -4.13 -2.54
CA ASP A 115 1.86 -5.25 -1.72
C ASP A 115 1.30 -5.22 -0.28
N GLY A 116 0.99 -4.05 0.28
CA GLY A 116 0.20 -3.97 1.51
C GLY A 116 -1.17 -4.65 1.40
N GLY A 117 -1.75 -4.70 0.19
CA GLY A 117 -2.96 -5.48 -0.10
C GLY A 117 -2.74 -7.00 -0.04
N LEU A 118 -1.59 -7.49 -0.52
CA LEU A 118 -1.19 -8.90 -0.32
C LEU A 118 -1.11 -9.23 1.17
N PHE A 119 -0.39 -8.40 1.95
CA PHE A 119 -0.20 -8.65 3.38
C PHE A 119 -1.51 -8.53 4.16
N ALA A 120 -2.42 -7.63 3.76
CA ALA A 120 -3.76 -7.56 4.35
C ALA A 120 -4.57 -8.84 4.13
N LEU A 121 -4.56 -9.39 2.91
CA LEU A 121 -5.25 -10.63 2.58
C LEU A 121 -4.61 -11.82 3.28
N HIS A 122 -3.28 -11.96 3.19
CA HIS A 122 -2.56 -13.10 3.78
C HIS A 122 -2.69 -13.12 5.31
N GLY A 123 -2.41 -12.00 5.96
CA GLY A 123 -2.54 -11.88 7.41
C GLY A 123 -3.96 -12.12 7.92
N SER A 124 -4.98 -11.79 7.11
CA SER A 124 -6.38 -12.07 7.50
C SER A 124 -6.75 -13.56 7.47
N LEU A 125 -5.97 -14.42 6.82
CA LEU A 125 -6.09 -15.87 6.97
C LEU A 125 -5.51 -16.34 8.31
N ALA A 126 -4.43 -15.71 8.78
CA ALA A 126 -3.74 -16.06 10.01
C ALA A 126 -4.39 -15.44 11.26
N VAL A 127 -5.12 -14.32 11.12
CA VAL A 127 -5.69 -13.52 12.22
C VAL A 127 -7.22 -13.54 12.20
N PRO A 128 -7.88 -14.51 12.85
CA PRO A 128 -9.35 -14.69 12.79
C PRO A 128 -10.16 -13.53 13.38
N ALA A 129 -9.54 -12.63 14.14
CA ALA A 129 -10.19 -11.44 14.69
C ALA A 129 -10.54 -10.41 13.59
N ILE A 130 -9.91 -10.48 12.43
CA ILE A 130 -10.16 -9.61 11.29
C ILE A 130 -11.47 -10.04 10.61
N ARG A 131 -12.42 -9.10 10.50
CA ARG A 131 -13.76 -9.34 9.98
C ARG A 131 -13.97 -8.77 8.59
N LYS A 132 -13.33 -7.64 8.27
CA LYS A 132 -13.45 -7.00 6.95
C LYS A 132 -12.08 -6.57 6.44
N VAL A 133 -11.80 -6.87 5.19
CA VAL A 133 -10.54 -6.52 4.51
C VAL A 133 -10.87 -5.79 3.21
N ALA A 134 -10.31 -4.62 3.04
CA ALA A 134 -10.38 -3.88 1.78
C ALA A 134 -8.99 -3.82 1.15
N VAL A 135 -8.88 -4.03 -0.15
CA VAL A 135 -7.61 -3.91 -0.88
C VAL A 135 -7.79 -3.04 -2.11
N PHE A 136 -6.77 -2.22 -2.39
CA PHE A 136 -6.69 -1.41 -3.60
C PHE A 136 -5.49 -1.84 -4.44
N GLU A 137 -5.77 -2.35 -5.66
CA GLU A 137 -4.78 -2.83 -6.62
C GLU A 137 -3.67 -3.70 -5.98
N PRO A 138 -4.04 -4.80 -5.30
CA PRO A 138 -3.08 -5.65 -4.62
C PRO A 138 -2.09 -6.26 -5.61
N VAL A 139 -0.81 -6.30 -5.23
CA VAL A 139 0.25 -6.94 -6.02
C VAL A 139 0.36 -8.41 -5.61
N ILE A 140 -0.24 -9.29 -6.39
CA ILE A 140 -0.23 -10.75 -6.19
C ILE A 140 0.06 -11.41 -7.54
N PHE A 141 0.98 -12.36 -7.59
CA PHE A 141 1.36 -13.06 -8.81
C PHE A 141 0.50 -14.32 -9.01
N VAL A 142 -0.39 -14.25 -10.00
CA VAL A 142 -1.37 -15.31 -10.30
C VAL A 142 -1.38 -15.71 -11.78
N GLY A 143 -0.32 -15.39 -12.51
CA GLY A 143 -0.22 -15.65 -13.96
C GLY A 143 -1.13 -14.74 -14.82
N GLN A 144 -1.50 -13.58 -14.29
CA GLN A 144 -2.38 -12.62 -14.97
C GLN A 144 -1.66 -11.87 -16.10
N PRO A 145 -2.43 -11.30 -17.06
CA PRO A 145 -1.85 -10.48 -18.13
C PRO A 145 -1.00 -9.32 -17.59
N GLY A 146 0.16 -9.08 -18.21
CA GLY A 146 1.10 -8.02 -17.81
C GLY A 146 2.03 -8.39 -16.67
N LEU A 147 1.93 -9.61 -16.11
CA LEU A 147 2.81 -10.06 -15.03
C LEU A 147 4.27 -10.19 -15.49
N ASP A 148 4.52 -10.72 -16.69
CA ASP A 148 5.87 -10.90 -17.20
C ASP A 148 6.56 -9.55 -17.44
N ASP A 149 5.84 -8.57 -18.01
CA ASP A 149 6.33 -7.20 -18.18
C ASP A 149 6.66 -6.55 -16.83
N PHE A 150 5.82 -6.77 -15.82
CA PHE A 150 6.03 -6.27 -14.47
C PHE A 150 7.24 -6.93 -13.81
N LYS A 151 7.40 -8.26 -13.94
CA LYS A 151 8.58 -8.99 -13.45
C LYS A 151 9.87 -8.51 -14.13
N GLU A 152 9.83 -8.17 -15.42
CA GLU A 152 10.98 -7.62 -16.13
C GLU A 152 11.39 -6.26 -15.55
N VAL A 153 10.43 -5.35 -15.30
CA VAL A 153 10.70 -4.04 -14.64
C VAL A 153 11.34 -4.23 -13.27
N ILE A 154 10.83 -5.17 -12.47
CA ILE A 154 11.37 -5.49 -11.15
C ILE A 154 12.78 -6.05 -11.24
N SER A 155 13.04 -7.02 -12.11
CA SER A 155 14.33 -7.68 -12.20
C SER A 155 15.46 -6.71 -12.53
N HIS A 156 15.20 -5.73 -13.40
CA HIS A 156 16.14 -4.65 -13.68
C HIS A 156 16.43 -3.74 -12.48
N SER A 157 15.44 -3.57 -11.59
CA SER A 157 15.59 -2.77 -10.39
C SER A 157 16.32 -3.52 -9.28
N ASP A 158 16.09 -4.81 -9.15
CA ASP A 158 16.65 -5.70 -8.14
C ASP A 158 18.19 -5.81 -8.26
N LEU A 159 18.69 -6.06 -9.46
CA LEU A 159 20.14 -6.13 -9.74
C LEU A 159 20.89 -4.87 -9.33
N ARG A 160 20.23 -3.72 -9.32
CA ARG A 160 20.81 -2.42 -8.99
C ARG A 160 20.70 -2.06 -7.52
N LEU A 161 19.64 -2.53 -6.84
CA LEU A 161 19.52 -2.42 -5.38
C LEU A 161 20.67 -3.18 -4.69
N ALA A 162 21.03 -4.35 -5.19
CA ALA A 162 22.17 -5.10 -4.69
C ALA A 162 23.51 -4.36 -4.86
N GLY A 163 23.61 -3.47 -5.85
CA GLY A 163 24.78 -2.61 -6.08
C GLY A 163 24.80 -1.30 -5.28
N GLY A 164 23.74 -1.00 -4.49
CA GLY A 164 23.65 0.18 -3.62
C GLY A 164 23.40 1.51 -4.34
N ASP A 165 23.13 1.53 -5.64
CA ASP A 165 22.86 2.77 -6.40
C ASP A 165 21.35 3.09 -6.46
N ILE A 166 20.82 3.57 -5.34
CA ILE A 166 19.40 3.92 -5.17
C ILE A 166 18.90 4.91 -6.24
N ALA A 167 19.74 5.86 -6.65
CA ALA A 167 19.34 6.85 -7.66
C ALA A 167 19.15 6.20 -9.04
N THR A 168 19.97 5.21 -9.39
CA THR A 168 19.83 4.44 -10.62
C THR A 168 18.60 3.53 -10.55
N VAL A 169 18.29 2.96 -9.39
CA VAL A 169 17.05 2.20 -9.15
C VAL A 169 15.82 3.08 -9.37
N MET A 170 15.76 4.26 -8.75
CA MET A 170 14.66 5.21 -8.95
C MET A 170 14.45 5.56 -10.43
N ALA A 171 15.55 5.87 -11.13
CA ALA A 171 15.49 6.18 -12.55
C ALA A 171 15.00 4.99 -13.37
N GLY A 172 15.41 3.78 -13.02
CA GLY A 172 14.98 2.53 -13.65
C GLY A 172 13.50 2.25 -13.45
N LEU A 173 13.03 2.36 -12.23
CA LEU A 173 11.59 2.22 -11.89
C LEU A 173 10.73 3.23 -12.64
N THR A 174 11.19 4.49 -12.74
CA THR A 174 10.47 5.54 -13.50
C THR A 174 10.36 5.17 -14.98
N LYS A 175 11.44 4.67 -15.59
CA LYS A 175 11.45 4.21 -16.99
C LYS A 175 10.52 3.01 -17.19
N GLY A 176 10.63 2.00 -16.33
CA GLY A 176 9.80 0.81 -16.39
C GLY A 176 8.32 1.13 -16.24
N ALA A 177 7.96 1.96 -15.28
CA ALA A 177 6.57 2.40 -15.09
C ALA A 177 6.03 3.17 -16.30
N ARG A 178 6.87 3.94 -17.01
CA ARG A 178 6.48 4.62 -18.25
C ARG A 178 6.25 3.62 -19.37
N ASP A 179 7.18 2.70 -19.56
CA ASP A 179 7.11 1.72 -20.64
C ASP A 179 5.92 0.78 -20.43
N TYR A 180 5.65 0.40 -19.18
CA TYR A 180 4.49 -0.41 -18.78
C TYR A 180 3.14 0.29 -19.05
N ARG A 181 3.03 1.62 -18.82
CA ARG A 181 1.80 2.36 -19.11
C ARG A 181 1.46 2.45 -20.59
N GLY A 182 2.46 2.43 -21.47
CA GLY A 182 2.28 2.59 -22.91
C GLY A 182 1.72 3.95 -23.37
N GLN A 183 1.42 4.88 -22.43
CA GLN A 183 0.84 6.19 -22.72
C GLN A 183 1.73 7.32 -22.20
N SER A 184 1.91 8.35 -23.00
CA SER A 184 2.64 9.57 -22.60
C SER A 184 1.79 10.45 -21.69
N LEU A 185 2.37 10.89 -20.59
CA LEU A 185 1.75 11.90 -19.71
C LEU A 185 1.59 13.26 -20.41
N ALA A 186 0.70 14.11 -19.90
CA ALA A 186 0.57 15.51 -20.33
C ALA A 186 1.88 16.30 -20.14
N ALA A 187 2.07 17.39 -20.89
CA ALA A 187 3.33 18.09 -21.02
C ALA A 187 4.13 18.38 -19.74
N PRO A 188 3.57 18.93 -18.65
CA PRO A 188 4.35 19.20 -17.43
C PRO A 188 4.83 17.91 -16.74
N TYR A 189 4.02 16.85 -16.76
CA TYR A 189 4.36 15.56 -16.14
C TYR A 189 5.40 14.79 -16.95
N ARG A 190 5.44 14.93 -18.28
CA ARG A 190 6.49 14.33 -19.12
C ARG A 190 7.88 14.88 -18.80
N LEU A 191 7.99 16.18 -18.52
CA LEU A 191 9.28 16.76 -18.14
C LEU A 191 9.77 16.24 -16.80
N LEU A 192 8.86 16.13 -15.82
CA LEU A 192 9.18 15.56 -14.51
C LEU A 192 9.58 14.07 -14.63
N GLU A 193 8.84 13.30 -15.40
CA GLU A 193 9.14 11.89 -15.65
C GLU A 193 10.50 11.71 -16.35
N TRP A 194 10.79 12.56 -17.35
CA TRP A 194 12.09 12.58 -17.99
C TRP A 194 13.21 12.89 -16.99
N ALA A 195 13.01 13.86 -16.12
CA ALA A 195 13.98 14.22 -15.09
C ALA A 195 14.18 13.07 -14.07
N LEU A 196 13.11 12.46 -13.59
CA LEU A 196 13.14 11.30 -12.69
C LEU A 196 13.78 10.05 -13.35
N ALA A 197 13.80 9.97 -14.68
CA ALA A 197 14.51 8.92 -15.40
C ALA A 197 16.03 9.16 -15.49
N GLN A 198 16.55 10.29 -14.93
CA GLN A 198 17.98 10.61 -14.90
C GLN A 198 18.57 10.33 -13.51
N PRO A 199 19.56 9.46 -13.34
CA PRO A 199 20.17 9.16 -12.04
C PRO A 199 20.74 10.40 -11.33
N ALA A 200 21.28 11.35 -12.08
CA ALA A 200 21.80 12.60 -11.51
C ALA A 200 20.69 13.44 -10.84
N PHE A 201 19.52 13.51 -11.45
CA PHE A 201 18.37 14.18 -10.86
C PHE A 201 17.85 13.43 -9.62
N CYS A 202 17.79 12.11 -9.68
CA CYS A 202 17.43 11.28 -8.53
C CYS A 202 18.40 11.47 -7.36
N LYS A 203 19.72 11.57 -7.61
CA LYS A 203 20.71 11.89 -6.55
C LYS A 203 20.42 13.21 -5.87
N LEU A 204 20.12 14.24 -6.65
CA LEU A 204 19.74 15.56 -6.11
C LEU A 204 18.45 15.46 -5.31
N LEU A 205 17.43 14.77 -5.83
CA LEU A 205 16.14 14.59 -5.15
C LEU A 205 16.32 13.87 -3.80
N LEU A 206 17.05 12.75 -3.77
CA LEU A 206 17.36 12.01 -2.55
C LEU A 206 18.12 12.86 -1.52
N TRP A 207 19.03 13.69 -2.00
CA TRP A 207 19.78 14.60 -1.12
C TRP A 207 18.88 15.71 -0.53
N VAL A 208 17.99 16.28 -1.31
CA VAL A 208 17.00 17.28 -0.86
C VAL A 208 16.02 16.64 0.11
N ASP A 209 15.41 15.51 -0.26
CA ASP A 209 14.46 14.77 0.54
C ASP A 209 15.01 14.46 1.93
N ALA A 210 16.22 13.90 2.01
CA ALA A 210 16.88 13.58 3.29
C ALA A 210 17.10 14.78 4.21
N ARG A 211 17.09 16.03 3.67
CA ARG A 211 17.21 17.25 4.47
C ARG A 211 15.87 17.84 4.88
N LEU A 212 14.83 17.56 4.11
CA LEU A 212 13.48 18.07 4.37
C LEU A 212 12.66 17.16 5.27
N VAL A 213 13.01 15.88 5.34
CA VAL A 213 12.36 14.91 6.24
C VAL A 213 12.52 15.35 7.69
N ARG A 214 11.43 15.30 8.45
CA ARG A 214 11.37 15.73 9.86
C ARG A 214 10.54 14.74 10.70
N GLY A 215 10.90 14.68 11.98
CA GLY A 215 10.17 13.88 12.96
C GLY A 215 10.26 12.39 12.67
N ASP A 216 9.13 11.73 12.62
CA ASP A 216 9.01 10.28 12.43
C ASP A 216 8.87 9.87 10.95
N ASN A 217 9.10 10.80 10.03
CA ASN A 217 9.05 10.50 8.61
C ASN A 217 10.36 9.84 8.16
N VAL A 218 10.25 8.98 7.16
CA VAL A 218 11.35 8.21 6.57
C VAL A 218 11.76 8.84 5.25
N ALA A 219 13.05 9.00 5.01
CA ALA A 219 13.56 9.54 3.76
C ALA A 219 13.44 8.50 2.62
N LEU A 220 13.26 8.98 1.38
CA LEU A 220 13.15 8.11 0.19
C LEU A 220 14.33 7.15 0.05
N ARG A 221 15.54 7.60 0.39
CA ARG A 221 16.76 6.77 0.34
C ARG A 221 16.70 5.56 1.25
N ASP A 222 15.91 5.64 2.35
CA ASP A 222 15.75 4.58 3.34
C ASP A 222 14.51 3.71 3.04
N LEU A 223 13.58 4.22 2.21
CA LEU A 223 12.37 3.51 1.76
C LEU A 223 12.62 2.63 0.53
N ILE A 224 13.39 3.12 -0.45
CA ILE A 224 13.58 2.41 -1.72
C ILE A 224 14.25 1.03 -1.55
N PRO A 225 15.24 0.84 -0.65
CA PRO A 225 15.84 -0.47 -0.40
C PRO A 225 14.85 -1.51 0.13
N ALA A 226 13.75 -1.07 0.75
CA ALA A 226 12.70 -1.96 1.24
C ALA A 226 11.95 -2.70 0.13
N LEU A 227 11.98 -2.20 -1.11
CA LEU A 227 11.36 -2.87 -2.26
C LEU A 227 11.87 -4.29 -2.47
N LYS A 228 13.18 -4.52 -2.29
CA LYS A 228 13.78 -5.83 -2.54
C LYS A 228 13.17 -6.93 -1.65
N PRO A 229 13.25 -6.86 -0.31
CA PRO A 229 12.66 -7.89 0.53
C PRO A 229 11.14 -8.02 0.35
N GLU A 230 10.43 -6.93 0.04
CA GLU A 230 8.98 -6.97 -0.19
C GLU A 230 8.62 -7.71 -1.47
N LEU A 231 9.34 -7.46 -2.56
CA LEU A 231 9.15 -8.18 -3.82
C LEU A 231 9.52 -9.65 -3.71
N ASP A 232 10.52 -10.01 -2.90
CA ASP A 232 10.85 -11.39 -2.60
C ASP A 232 9.67 -12.11 -1.92
N LEU A 233 8.95 -11.43 -1.00
CA LEU A 233 7.74 -11.98 -0.39
C LEU A 233 6.60 -12.13 -1.42
N VAL A 234 6.36 -11.12 -2.25
CA VAL A 234 5.35 -11.21 -3.32
C VAL A 234 5.65 -12.41 -4.24
N GLN A 235 6.91 -12.61 -4.60
CA GLN A 235 7.33 -13.74 -5.43
C GLN A 235 7.18 -15.09 -4.70
N ALA A 236 7.49 -15.13 -3.42
CA ALA A 236 7.36 -16.35 -2.61
C ALA A 236 5.90 -16.81 -2.45
N THR A 237 4.94 -15.90 -2.59
CA THR A 237 3.49 -16.21 -2.53
C THR A 237 2.90 -16.55 -3.90
N GLU A 238 3.69 -16.58 -4.98
CA GLU A 238 3.19 -16.97 -6.31
C GLU A 238 2.60 -18.39 -6.29
N GLY A 239 1.41 -18.55 -6.86
CA GLY A 239 0.71 -19.83 -6.90
C GLY A 239 -0.06 -20.21 -5.64
N THR A 240 -0.08 -19.35 -4.60
CA THR A 240 -0.78 -19.64 -3.34
C THR A 240 -2.19 -19.07 -3.26
N ILE A 241 -2.73 -18.50 -4.33
CA ILE A 241 -4.04 -17.83 -4.36
C ILE A 241 -5.18 -18.71 -3.86
N ASP A 242 -5.08 -20.01 -4.05
CA ASP A 242 -6.09 -20.98 -3.61
C ASP A 242 -6.27 -21.03 -2.08
N HIS A 243 -5.29 -20.56 -1.30
CA HIS A 243 -5.41 -20.47 0.15
C HIS A 243 -6.53 -19.50 0.56
N TYR A 244 -6.82 -18.47 -0.25
CA TYR A 244 -7.86 -17.48 0.02
C TYR A 244 -9.29 -18.03 -0.06
N LYS A 245 -9.51 -19.26 -0.55
CA LYS A 245 -10.80 -19.97 -0.49
C LYS A 245 -11.30 -20.16 0.95
N ASN A 246 -10.38 -20.16 1.91
CA ASN A 246 -10.68 -20.32 3.33
C ASN A 246 -10.96 -19.00 4.05
N MET A 247 -10.96 -17.86 3.34
CA MET A 247 -11.19 -16.55 3.92
C MET A 247 -12.59 -16.47 4.54
N THR A 248 -12.62 -16.08 5.82
CA THR A 248 -13.86 -15.87 6.57
C THR A 248 -14.29 -14.42 6.63
N ALA A 249 -13.34 -13.49 6.46
CA ALA A 249 -13.60 -12.06 6.40
C ALA A 249 -14.43 -11.68 5.16
N GLU A 250 -15.17 -10.59 5.24
CA GLU A 250 -15.76 -9.92 4.09
C GLU A 250 -14.67 -9.13 3.36
N ILE A 251 -14.65 -9.19 2.03
CA ILE A 251 -13.59 -8.62 1.22
C ILE A 251 -14.12 -7.56 0.28
N LEU A 252 -13.47 -6.39 0.25
CA LEU A 252 -13.67 -5.36 -0.76
C LEU A 252 -12.45 -5.30 -1.68
N LEU A 253 -12.65 -5.64 -2.94
CA LEU A 253 -11.65 -5.56 -4.01
C LEU A 253 -11.84 -4.25 -4.77
N MET A 254 -10.82 -3.39 -4.82
CA MET A 254 -10.88 -2.09 -5.50
C MET A 254 -9.75 -1.93 -6.50
N CYS A 255 -10.05 -1.32 -7.65
CA CYS A 255 -9.05 -0.82 -8.59
C CYS A 255 -9.54 0.47 -9.27
N GLY A 256 -8.64 1.17 -9.94
CA GLY A 256 -9.00 2.22 -10.87
C GLY A 256 -9.73 1.65 -12.09
N ALA A 257 -10.70 2.39 -12.65
CA ALA A 257 -11.42 1.95 -13.85
C ALA A 257 -10.49 1.86 -15.10
N GLU A 258 -9.35 2.55 -15.07
CA GLU A 258 -8.31 2.52 -16.09
C GLU A 258 -7.04 1.79 -15.59
N ALA A 259 -7.21 0.85 -14.63
CA ALA A 259 -6.10 0.11 -14.07
C ALA A 259 -5.39 -0.73 -15.14
N PRO A 260 -4.05 -0.83 -15.08
CA PRO A 260 -3.30 -1.77 -15.92
C PRO A 260 -3.83 -3.20 -15.83
N PRO A 261 -3.70 -4.01 -16.91
CA PRO A 261 -4.17 -5.40 -16.95
C PRO A 261 -3.69 -6.26 -15.79
N LEU A 262 -2.49 -5.98 -15.26
CA LEU A 262 -1.95 -6.64 -14.07
C LEU A 262 -2.94 -6.61 -12.90
N PHE A 263 -3.41 -5.42 -12.52
CA PHE A 263 -4.28 -5.26 -11.35
C PHE A 263 -5.70 -5.76 -11.60
N ALA A 264 -6.26 -5.46 -12.78
CA ALA A 264 -7.56 -5.97 -13.16
C ALA A 264 -7.57 -7.51 -13.16
N GLY A 265 -6.54 -8.14 -13.75
CA GLY A 265 -6.38 -9.60 -13.78
C GLY A 265 -6.14 -10.21 -12.39
N THR A 266 -5.44 -9.51 -11.49
CA THR A 266 -5.33 -9.93 -10.09
C THR A 266 -6.70 -9.96 -9.41
N LEU A 267 -7.52 -8.91 -9.60
CA LEU A 267 -8.87 -8.88 -9.03
C LEU A 267 -9.76 -9.96 -9.63
N ASP A 268 -9.67 -10.23 -10.96
CA ASP A 268 -10.39 -11.31 -11.62
C ASP A 268 -10.07 -12.69 -11.02
N ALA A 269 -8.81 -12.91 -10.65
CA ALA A 269 -8.37 -14.14 -10.03
C ALA A 269 -8.83 -14.25 -8.57
N LEU A 270 -8.73 -13.17 -7.81
CA LEU A 270 -9.19 -13.11 -6.42
C LEU A 270 -10.70 -13.30 -6.30
N GLU A 271 -11.49 -12.68 -7.17
CA GLU A 271 -12.96 -12.79 -7.18
C GLU A 271 -13.43 -14.22 -7.39
N LYS A 272 -12.67 -15.03 -8.14
CA LYS A 272 -13.00 -16.46 -8.38
C LYS A 272 -12.77 -17.34 -7.16
N VAL A 273 -11.84 -16.97 -6.28
CA VAL A 273 -11.46 -17.81 -5.13
C VAL A 273 -12.02 -17.32 -3.81
N LEU A 274 -12.28 -16.03 -3.67
CA LEU A 274 -12.79 -15.44 -2.44
C LEU A 274 -14.30 -15.68 -2.28
N PRO A 275 -14.74 -16.28 -1.17
CA PRO A 275 -16.16 -16.67 -1.01
C PRO A 275 -17.10 -15.48 -0.75
N ARG A 276 -16.58 -14.36 -0.26
CA ARG A 276 -17.34 -13.15 0.12
C ARG A 276 -16.63 -11.86 -0.33
N ALA A 277 -16.43 -11.76 -1.64
CA ALA A 277 -15.83 -10.57 -2.23
C ALA A 277 -16.87 -9.67 -2.90
N THR A 278 -16.71 -8.37 -2.72
CA THR A 278 -17.37 -7.32 -3.50
C THR A 278 -16.30 -6.58 -4.27
N ARG A 279 -16.50 -6.38 -5.58
CA ARG A 279 -15.57 -5.63 -6.44
C ARG A 279 -16.14 -4.27 -6.80
N ILE A 280 -15.29 -3.23 -6.77
CA ILE A 280 -15.60 -1.88 -7.23
C ILE A 280 -14.48 -1.37 -8.13
N GLU A 281 -14.87 -0.69 -9.21
CA GLU A 281 -13.95 0.03 -10.09
C GLU A 281 -14.18 1.54 -9.92
N LEU A 282 -13.11 2.26 -9.63
CA LEU A 282 -13.17 3.68 -9.28
C LEU A 282 -12.71 4.55 -10.46
N PRO A 283 -13.58 5.43 -10.98
CA PRO A 283 -13.18 6.31 -12.09
C PRO A 283 -12.21 7.40 -11.63
N GLY A 284 -11.23 7.69 -12.49
CA GLY A 284 -10.30 8.81 -12.32
C GLY A 284 -9.37 8.71 -11.13
N VAL A 285 -9.06 7.48 -10.67
CA VAL A 285 -8.01 7.21 -9.68
C VAL A 285 -6.87 6.41 -10.33
N ASN A 286 -5.67 6.57 -9.79
CA ASN A 286 -4.47 5.86 -10.20
C ASN A 286 -4.01 4.89 -9.12
N HIS A 287 -2.93 4.14 -9.38
CA HIS A 287 -2.37 3.15 -8.45
C HIS A 287 -2.06 3.69 -7.05
N GLY A 288 -1.68 4.96 -6.92
CA GLY A 288 -1.44 5.61 -5.63
C GLY A 288 -2.67 6.31 -5.04
N ALA A 289 -3.89 5.83 -5.31
CA ALA A 289 -5.12 6.53 -4.94
C ALA A 289 -5.28 6.79 -3.44
N ALA A 290 -4.78 5.90 -2.57
CA ALA A 290 -4.85 6.06 -1.12
C ALA A 290 -3.79 7.00 -0.56
N GLN A 291 -2.77 7.36 -1.33
CA GLN A 291 -1.60 8.11 -0.88
C GLN A 291 -1.87 9.61 -0.78
N ASP A 292 -1.13 10.28 0.09
CA ASP A 292 -1.22 11.72 0.35
C ASP A 292 -0.78 12.57 -0.85
N GLN A 293 0.19 12.07 -1.63
CA GLN A 293 0.76 12.77 -2.78
C GLN A 293 0.32 12.11 -4.09
N GLY A 294 -0.33 12.89 -4.94
CA GLY A 294 -0.80 12.41 -6.25
C GLY A 294 -2.01 11.47 -6.19
N GLY A 295 -2.46 11.08 -5.00
CA GLY A 295 -3.64 10.25 -4.79
C GLY A 295 -4.94 11.03 -4.62
N ARG A 296 -6.02 10.30 -4.38
CA ARG A 296 -7.36 10.80 -4.05
C ARG A 296 -7.89 10.09 -2.79
N PRO A 297 -7.20 10.23 -1.63
CA PRO A 297 -7.50 9.47 -0.43
C PRO A 297 -8.94 9.65 0.07
N ALA A 298 -9.59 10.78 -0.22
CA ALA A 298 -10.99 10.98 0.11
C ALA A 298 -11.93 10.00 -0.63
N VAL A 299 -11.63 9.69 -1.90
CA VAL A 299 -12.40 8.70 -2.67
C VAL A 299 -12.28 7.31 -2.05
N ILE A 300 -11.08 6.92 -1.66
CA ILE A 300 -10.84 5.65 -0.97
C ILE A 300 -11.53 5.63 0.41
N ALA A 301 -11.44 6.73 1.17
CA ALA A 301 -12.11 6.85 2.47
C ALA A 301 -13.62 6.66 2.36
N ASP A 302 -14.27 7.22 1.34
CA ASP A 302 -15.71 7.07 1.13
C ASP A 302 -16.10 5.60 0.88
N GLN A 303 -15.28 4.85 0.12
CA GLN A 303 -15.52 3.41 -0.10
C GLN A 303 -15.30 2.60 1.18
N LEU A 304 -14.25 2.94 1.94
CA LEU A 304 -13.97 2.28 3.21
C LEU A 304 -15.08 2.53 4.22
N ARG A 305 -15.59 3.77 4.35
CA ARG A 305 -16.73 4.06 5.24
C ARG A 305 -17.95 3.23 4.88
N TRP A 306 -18.31 3.18 3.59
CA TRP A 306 -19.42 2.36 3.14
C TRP A 306 -19.24 0.88 3.46
N PHE A 307 -18.04 0.36 3.24
CA PHE A 307 -17.80 -1.07 3.42
C PHE A 307 -17.67 -1.49 4.89
N LEU A 308 -17.04 -0.65 5.73
CA LEU A 308 -16.73 -0.98 7.11
C LEU A 308 -17.91 -0.78 8.08
N GLN A 309 -18.92 -0.04 7.71
CA GLN A 309 -20.18 0.04 8.43
C GLN A 309 -21.00 -1.25 8.24
#